data_7ef18edfe27d26033448443712c12722
#
_entry.id   7ef18edfe27d26033448443712c12722
#
_cell.length_a   1.000
_cell.length_b   1.000
_cell.length_c   1.000
_cell.angle_alpha   90.00
_cell.angle_beta   90.00
_cell.angle_gamma   90.00
#
_symmetry.space_group_name_H-M   'P 1'
#
loop_
_entity.id
_entity.type
_entity.pdbx_description
1 polymer ?
#
loop_
_entity_poly.entity_id
_entity_poly.type
_entity_poly.pdbx_seq_one_letter_code
_entity_poly.pdbx_strand_id
1 'polypeptide(L)'
;MDFKLTQQQRELQETARNFAQKEMVEVAQSMEQTSEPLSKEWLKKYSDMGFLGINVSEKYGGLGLSNLDALLVMEEFAKISSAVAFPIFESCVGPVKAIEHFASEELKQKVIPEVCKGNIVVAVSMSEPNAGSALTDLTTKAVLQNDKIILNGTKRWCSGGGHSEGYVVYCRMSDEPGANGIGAVYVEKETEGLSFGQQEKLMGWNGIPSADIYFDNVEVPAENIIVEANGGFKKLMEAFDLERCGNATMCLGQASGALENAIDYVQEREQFGKQIVEFQAVQMKLAEMAMKVEASRLLIHRAAHNAQEGFPSIFESSVGKCFSNETAREVVASAMQLMGGYGFNKEYGMERKYRDVWGWGIAGGTIDIQKINIASAIVGKRFNQSCLLYTSDAADEGLGV
;
A
#
# COMPACT_ATOMS: atom_id res chain seq x y z
N MET A 1 -11.55 2.61 26.89
CA MET A 1 -11.18 2.63 25.47
C MET A 1 -12.46 2.94 24.70
N ASP A 2 -12.52 4.04 23.99
CA ASP A 2 -13.66 4.38 23.14
C ASP A 2 -13.33 3.99 21.70
N PHE A 3 -14.13 3.11 21.10
CA PHE A 3 -13.99 2.68 19.71
C PHE A 3 -14.76 3.58 18.72
N LYS A 4 -15.44 4.61 19.24
CA LYS A 4 -16.22 5.53 18.41
C LYS A 4 -15.31 6.57 17.78
N LEU A 5 -15.54 6.83 16.50
CA LEU A 5 -14.93 7.96 15.83
C LEU A 5 -15.37 9.28 16.48
N THR A 6 -14.47 10.24 16.56
CA THR A 6 -14.78 11.61 16.96
C THR A 6 -15.75 12.25 15.97
N GLN A 7 -16.35 13.38 16.34
CA GLN A 7 -17.20 14.12 15.41
C GLN A 7 -16.41 14.55 14.16
N GLN A 8 -15.21 15.08 14.34
CA GLN A 8 -14.34 15.51 13.25
C GLN A 8 -14.00 14.33 12.30
N GLN A 9 -13.70 13.15 12.83
CA GLN A 9 -13.43 11.95 12.03
C GLN A 9 -14.65 11.51 11.23
N ARG A 10 -15.85 11.56 11.81
CA ARG A 10 -17.08 11.25 11.07
C ARG A 10 -17.34 12.24 9.94
N GLU A 11 -17.16 13.54 10.19
CA GLU A 11 -17.33 14.59 9.17
C GLU A 11 -16.32 14.44 8.03
N LEU A 12 -15.07 14.13 8.36
CA LEU A 12 -14.01 13.85 7.37
C LEU A 12 -14.36 12.62 6.52
N GLN A 13 -14.77 11.53 7.15
CA GLN A 13 -15.17 10.29 6.48
C GLN A 13 -16.40 10.52 5.58
N GLU A 14 -17.40 11.26 6.04
CA GLU A 14 -18.59 11.60 5.26
C GLU A 14 -18.24 12.47 4.05
N THR A 15 -17.35 13.45 4.21
CA THR A 15 -16.85 14.29 3.12
C THR A 15 -16.15 13.44 2.05
N ALA A 16 -15.27 12.52 2.49
CA ALA A 16 -14.58 11.60 1.59
C ALA A 16 -15.56 10.67 0.87
N ARG A 17 -16.54 10.11 1.58
CA ARG A 17 -17.59 9.26 1.01
C ARG A 17 -18.39 9.98 -0.06
N ASN A 18 -18.89 11.17 0.26
CA ASN A 18 -19.70 11.96 -0.68
C ASN A 18 -18.89 12.30 -1.94
N PHE A 19 -17.64 12.70 -1.79
CA PHE A 19 -16.75 12.97 -2.92
C PHE A 19 -16.49 11.69 -3.75
N ALA A 20 -16.13 10.60 -3.10
CA ALA A 20 -15.83 9.35 -3.79
C ALA A 20 -17.03 8.79 -4.55
N GLN A 21 -18.21 8.80 -3.95
CA GLN A 21 -19.44 8.31 -4.60
C GLN A 21 -19.88 9.20 -5.76
N LYS A 22 -19.76 10.52 -5.63
CA LYS A 22 -20.24 11.46 -6.63
C LYS A 22 -19.27 11.61 -7.81
N GLU A 23 -17.98 11.69 -7.53
CA GLU A 23 -16.99 12.09 -8.53
C GLU A 23 -16.17 10.91 -9.06
N MET A 24 -15.94 9.84 -8.24
CA MET A 24 -14.94 8.82 -8.57
C MET A 24 -15.50 7.57 -9.25
N VAL A 25 -16.81 7.37 -9.32
CA VAL A 25 -17.38 6.16 -9.92
C VAL A 25 -17.08 6.09 -11.43
N GLU A 26 -17.39 7.16 -12.17
CA GLU A 26 -17.11 7.23 -13.62
C GLU A 26 -15.61 7.28 -13.91
N VAL A 27 -14.84 7.99 -13.07
CA VAL A 27 -13.38 8.05 -13.18
C VAL A 27 -12.77 6.65 -13.02
N ALA A 28 -13.21 5.89 -12.03
CA ALA A 28 -12.75 4.52 -11.80
C ALA A 28 -13.11 3.57 -12.97
N GLN A 29 -14.26 3.76 -13.61
CA GLN A 29 -14.63 3.01 -14.81
C GLN A 29 -13.74 3.36 -16.00
N SER A 30 -13.43 4.63 -16.19
CA SER A 30 -12.52 5.09 -17.23
C SER A 30 -11.10 4.53 -17.01
N MET A 31 -10.58 4.60 -15.77
CA MET A 31 -9.27 4.03 -15.42
C MET A 31 -9.22 2.52 -15.64
N GLU A 32 -10.30 1.79 -15.33
CA GLU A 32 -10.40 0.35 -15.59
C GLU A 32 -10.33 0.02 -17.10
N GLN A 33 -10.93 0.84 -17.95
CA GLN A 33 -10.99 0.61 -19.39
C GLN A 33 -9.70 1.01 -20.11
N THR A 34 -9.07 2.11 -19.68
CA THR A 34 -7.91 2.69 -20.35
C THR A 34 -6.59 2.21 -19.75
N SER A 35 -6.60 1.73 -18.51
CA SER A 35 -5.43 1.46 -17.67
C SER A 35 -4.58 2.71 -17.38
N GLU A 36 -5.06 3.90 -17.72
CA GLU A 36 -4.36 5.16 -17.42
C GLU A 36 -4.51 5.52 -15.94
N PRO A 37 -3.46 6.07 -15.32
CA PRO A 37 -3.54 6.53 -13.93
C PRO A 37 -4.42 7.77 -13.78
N LEU A 38 -4.73 8.12 -12.53
CA LEU A 38 -5.48 9.32 -12.22
C LEU A 38 -4.80 10.57 -12.80
N SER A 39 -5.57 11.39 -13.52
CA SER A 39 -5.02 12.57 -14.20
C SER A 39 -4.54 13.65 -13.22
N LYS A 40 -3.65 14.53 -13.68
CA LYS A 40 -3.19 15.70 -12.90
C LYS A 40 -4.33 16.63 -12.48
N GLU A 41 -5.38 16.75 -13.28
CA GLU A 41 -6.58 17.52 -12.91
C GLU A 41 -7.25 16.93 -11.66
N TRP A 42 -7.41 15.61 -11.60
CA TRP A 42 -7.98 14.95 -10.44
C TRP A 42 -7.06 14.97 -9.22
N LEU A 43 -5.73 14.83 -9.40
CA LEU A 43 -4.77 15.03 -8.31
C LEU A 43 -4.88 16.42 -7.71
N LYS A 44 -5.08 17.45 -8.56
CA LYS A 44 -5.30 18.82 -8.09
C LYS A 44 -6.61 18.96 -7.30
N LYS A 45 -7.71 18.34 -7.76
CA LYS A 45 -8.97 18.30 -7.00
C LYS A 45 -8.80 17.59 -5.64
N TYR A 46 -8.02 16.49 -5.59
CA TYR A 46 -7.71 15.82 -4.32
C TYR A 46 -6.93 16.74 -3.38
N SER A 47 -5.95 17.45 -3.90
CA SER A 47 -5.20 18.46 -3.13
C SER A 47 -6.11 19.56 -2.59
N ASP A 48 -6.98 20.13 -3.43
CA ASP A 48 -7.90 21.20 -3.06
C ASP A 48 -8.91 20.76 -1.97
N MET A 49 -9.23 19.47 -1.91
CA MET A 49 -10.05 18.85 -0.88
C MET A 49 -9.26 18.40 0.36
N GLY A 50 -7.93 18.52 0.34
CA GLY A 50 -7.06 18.11 1.42
C GLY A 50 -6.87 16.58 1.54
N PHE A 51 -7.14 15.81 0.48
CA PHE A 51 -7.01 14.35 0.51
C PHE A 51 -5.56 13.86 0.26
N LEU A 52 -4.65 14.74 -0.14
CA LEU A 52 -3.23 14.42 -0.27
C LEU A 52 -2.45 14.93 0.94
N GLY A 53 -1.68 14.04 1.58
CA GLY A 53 -0.90 14.42 2.76
C GLY A 53 -1.73 14.70 4.02
N ILE A 54 -2.84 13.98 4.23
CA ILE A 54 -3.75 14.15 5.39
C ILE A 54 -2.98 14.10 6.71
N ASN A 55 -2.10 13.14 6.89
CA ASN A 55 -1.28 12.92 8.08
C ASN A 55 0.17 13.41 7.92
N VAL A 56 0.43 14.24 6.93
CA VAL A 56 1.70 14.96 6.75
C VAL A 56 1.64 16.25 7.54
N SER A 57 2.78 16.65 8.12
CA SER A 57 2.92 17.88 8.90
C SER A 57 2.49 19.13 8.11
N GLU A 58 1.78 20.05 8.77
CA GLU A 58 1.41 21.35 8.21
C GLU A 58 2.62 22.15 7.71
N LYS A 59 3.79 21.94 8.31
CA LYS A 59 5.06 22.54 7.89
C LYS A 59 5.38 22.28 6.42
N TYR A 60 4.94 21.15 5.89
CA TYR A 60 5.17 20.72 4.50
C TYR A 60 3.90 20.81 3.62
N GLY A 61 2.86 21.44 4.14
CA GLY A 61 1.62 21.65 3.39
C GLY A 61 0.59 20.52 3.53
N GLY A 62 0.80 19.57 4.46
CA GLY A 62 -0.19 18.58 4.85
C GLY A 62 -1.22 19.13 5.84
N LEU A 63 -2.16 18.30 6.30
CA LEU A 63 -3.19 18.70 7.26
C LEU A 63 -2.80 18.44 8.73
N GLY A 64 -1.70 17.73 9.00
CA GLY A 64 -1.25 17.40 10.35
C GLY A 64 -2.23 16.52 11.14
N LEU A 65 -3.13 15.82 10.45
CA LEU A 65 -4.09 14.91 11.08
C LEU A 65 -3.44 13.55 11.42
N SER A 66 -4.18 12.67 12.08
CA SER A 66 -3.64 11.37 12.49
C SER A 66 -3.53 10.36 11.34
N ASN A 67 -2.74 9.30 11.55
CA ASN A 67 -2.70 8.14 10.64
C ASN A 67 -4.11 7.53 10.46
N LEU A 68 -4.91 7.47 11.52
CA LEU A 68 -6.28 6.96 11.43
C LEU A 68 -7.14 7.81 10.50
N ASP A 69 -7.02 9.14 10.56
CA ASP A 69 -7.79 10.05 9.69
C ASP A 69 -7.49 9.80 8.21
N ALA A 70 -6.22 9.58 7.87
CA ALA A 70 -5.82 9.22 6.51
C ALA A 70 -6.43 7.88 6.05
N LEU A 71 -6.45 6.87 6.92
CA LEU A 71 -7.03 5.56 6.60
C LEU A 71 -8.56 5.62 6.47
N LEU A 72 -9.26 6.46 7.24
CA LEU A 72 -10.70 6.67 7.11
C LEU A 72 -11.06 7.23 5.73
N VAL A 73 -10.32 8.22 5.25
CA VAL A 73 -10.50 8.78 3.90
C VAL A 73 -10.20 7.72 2.84
N MET A 74 -9.08 7.03 2.98
CA MET A 74 -8.63 6.00 2.03
C MET A 74 -9.65 4.86 1.90
N GLU A 75 -10.28 4.42 2.98
CA GLU A 75 -11.32 3.38 2.95
C GLU A 75 -12.48 3.80 2.03
N GLU A 76 -12.97 5.04 2.11
CA GLU A 76 -14.10 5.49 1.31
C GLU A 76 -13.78 5.54 -0.20
N PHE A 77 -12.58 5.96 -0.58
CA PHE A 77 -12.12 5.89 -1.97
C PHE A 77 -11.91 4.45 -2.45
N ALA A 78 -11.32 3.61 -1.60
CA ALA A 78 -11.10 2.21 -1.91
C ALA A 78 -12.41 1.40 -2.06
N LYS A 79 -13.52 1.83 -1.44
CA LYS A 79 -14.86 1.27 -1.72
C LYS A 79 -15.23 1.37 -3.20
N ILE A 80 -14.80 2.43 -3.88
CA ILE A 80 -15.03 2.63 -5.31
C ILE A 80 -14.03 1.82 -6.13
N SER A 81 -12.73 2.08 -5.95
CA SER A 81 -11.64 1.38 -6.65
C SER A 81 -10.30 1.57 -5.95
N SER A 82 -9.46 0.54 -6.02
CA SER A 82 -8.05 0.66 -5.61
C SER A 82 -7.32 1.77 -6.35
N ALA A 83 -7.59 1.95 -7.63
CA ALA A 83 -6.89 2.91 -8.48
C ALA A 83 -7.16 4.36 -8.08
N VAL A 84 -8.41 4.73 -7.75
CA VAL A 84 -8.74 6.09 -7.29
C VAL A 84 -8.27 6.37 -5.86
N ALA A 85 -8.09 5.34 -5.03
CA ALA A 85 -7.54 5.49 -3.68
C ALA A 85 -6.00 5.55 -3.67
N PHE A 86 -5.34 5.10 -4.73
CA PHE A 86 -3.90 4.92 -4.77
C PHE A 86 -3.08 6.22 -4.55
N PRO A 87 -3.43 7.40 -5.10
CA PRO A 87 -2.72 8.63 -4.80
C PRO A 87 -2.78 9.04 -3.32
N ILE A 88 -3.89 8.74 -2.62
CA ILE A 88 -4.04 8.97 -1.18
C ILE A 88 -3.12 8.02 -0.42
N PHE A 89 -3.06 6.74 -0.84
CA PHE A 89 -2.13 5.75 -0.30
C PHE A 89 -0.69 6.23 -0.40
N GLU A 90 -0.22 6.62 -1.59
CA GLU A 90 1.16 7.05 -1.81
C GLU A 90 1.52 8.30 -0.99
N SER A 91 0.60 9.26 -0.89
CA SER A 91 0.84 10.54 -0.18
C SER A 91 0.74 10.44 1.34
N CYS A 92 -0.06 9.50 1.88
CA CYS A 92 -0.37 9.45 3.32
C CYS A 92 0.33 8.30 4.06
N VAL A 93 0.52 7.14 3.42
CA VAL A 93 1.06 5.96 4.10
C VAL A 93 2.22 5.30 3.35
N GLY A 94 2.44 5.69 2.10
CA GLY A 94 3.49 5.19 1.22
C GLY A 94 4.84 5.88 1.43
N PRO A 95 5.62 6.03 0.34
CA PRO A 95 7.01 6.48 0.40
C PRO A 95 7.20 7.89 0.98
N VAL A 96 6.18 8.75 0.90
CA VAL A 96 6.23 10.11 1.46
C VAL A 96 6.50 10.09 2.97
N LYS A 97 6.00 9.09 3.70
CA LYS A 97 6.27 8.98 5.14
C LYS A 97 7.73 8.64 5.45
N ALA A 98 8.39 7.84 4.61
CA ALA A 98 9.82 7.60 4.76
C ALA A 98 10.63 8.89 4.51
N ILE A 99 10.26 9.70 3.52
CA ILE A 99 10.87 11.01 3.26
C ILE A 99 10.63 11.92 4.46
N GLU A 100 9.39 12.08 4.93
CA GLU A 100 9.02 12.96 6.03
C GLU A 100 9.78 12.65 7.33
N HIS A 101 9.97 11.38 7.66
CA HIS A 101 10.60 11.00 8.92
C HIS A 101 12.12 10.96 8.86
N PHE A 102 12.71 10.58 7.72
CA PHE A 102 14.12 10.20 7.69
C PHE A 102 15.01 11.04 6.76
N ALA A 103 14.46 11.71 5.74
CA ALA A 103 15.25 12.48 4.81
C ALA A 103 15.79 13.79 5.42
N SER A 104 16.72 14.42 4.72
CA SER A 104 17.20 15.77 5.05
C SER A 104 16.07 16.79 4.97
N GLU A 105 16.16 17.88 5.71
CA GLU A 105 15.16 18.94 5.66
C GLU A 105 15.02 19.53 4.25
N GLU A 106 16.13 19.61 3.55
CA GLU A 106 16.17 20.11 2.17
C GLU A 106 15.34 19.22 1.23
N LEU A 107 15.52 17.89 1.30
CA LEU A 107 14.73 16.95 0.49
C LEU A 107 13.24 16.97 0.87
N LYS A 108 12.92 17.09 2.17
CA LYS A 108 11.54 17.23 2.65
C LYS A 108 10.85 18.46 2.05
N GLN A 109 11.51 19.63 2.11
CA GLN A 109 10.98 20.88 1.56
C GLN A 109 10.84 20.86 0.02
N LYS A 110 11.70 20.11 -0.65
CA LYS A 110 11.66 19.95 -2.10
C LYS A 110 10.48 19.05 -2.55
N VAL A 111 10.24 17.96 -1.86
CA VAL A 111 9.35 16.88 -2.34
C VAL A 111 7.95 16.95 -1.75
N ILE A 112 7.83 17.04 -0.42
CA ILE A 112 6.55 16.83 0.27
C ILE A 112 5.52 17.91 -0.10
N PRO A 113 5.84 19.21 -0.17
CA PRO A 113 4.87 20.23 -0.58
C PRO A 113 4.29 20.00 -1.98
N GLU A 114 5.11 19.50 -2.91
CA GLU A 114 4.68 19.24 -4.27
C GLU A 114 3.74 18.01 -4.36
N VAL A 115 3.93 17.01 -3.49
CA VAL A 115 2.99 15.90 -3.32
C VAL A 115 1.66 16.40 -2.75
N CYS A 116 1.69 17.19 -1.67
CA CYS A 116 0.47 17.72 -1.06
C CYS A 116 -0.34 18.61 -2.02
N LYS A 117 0.34 19.32 -2.95
CA LYS A 117 -0.31 20.11 -4.01
C LYS A 117 -0.84 19.28 -5.18
N GLY A 118 -0.54 17.98 -5.24
CA GLY A 118 -0.91 17.11 -6.36
C GLY A 118 -0.07 17.34 -7.63
N ASN A 119 1.06 18.03 -7.54
CA ASN A 119 1.95 18.27 -8.66
C ASN A 119 2.78 17.05 -9.03
N ILE A 120 3.20 16.28 -8.03
CA ILE A 120 3.98 15.05 -8.20
C ILE A 120 3.37 13.88 -7.42
N VAL A 121 3.62 12.68 -7.91
CA VAL A 121 3.41 11.42 -7.20
C VAL A 121 4.78 10.79 -6.95
N VAL A 122 4.99 10.27 -5.75
CA VAL A 122 6.21 9.55 -5.40
C VAL A 122 5.87 8.09 -5.19
N ALA A 123 6.66 7.20 -5.78
CA ALA A 123 6.49 5.75 -5.68
C ALA A 123 7.62 5.09 -4.89
N VAL A 124 7.37 3.93 -4.30
CA VAL A 124 8.40 3.09 -3.71
C VAL A 124 8.95 2.10 -4.73
N SER A 125 10.26 1.97 -4.80
CA SER A 125 10.97 1.05 -5.71
C SER A 125 11.87 0.12 -4.91
N MET A 126 11.35 -1.08 -4.62
CA MET A 126 11.91 -1.98 -3.61
C MET A 126 12.32 -3.33 -4.21
N SER A 127 11.36 -4.07 -4.78
CA SER A 127 11.57 -5.42 -5.28
C SER A 127 12.48 -5.45 -6.51
N GLU A 128 13.20 -6.56 -6.68
CA GLU A 128 14.05 -6.85 -7.84
C GLU A 128 13.65 -8.19 -8.46
N PRO A 129 14.09 -8.51 -9.69
CA PRO A 129 13.78 -9.80 -10.32
C PRO A 129 14.08 -11.01 -9.43
N ASN A 130 15.13 -10.95 -8.63
CA ASN A 130 15.56 -12.03 -7.74
C ASN A 130 15.41 -11.73 -6.25
N ALA A 131 14.85 -10.58 -5.87
CA ALA A 131 14.64 -10.17 -4.48
C ALA A 131 13.23 -9.62 -4.27
N GLY A 132 12.29 -10.49 -3.91
CA GLY A 132 10.91 -10.16 -3.52
C GLY A 132 10.73 -10.34 -2.01
N SER A 133 10.30 -11.53 -1.56
CA SER A 133 10.18 -11.84 -0.12
C SER A 133 11.52 -11.80 0.61
N ALA A 134 12.60 -12.20 -0.06
CA ALA A 134 13.98 -12.06 0.43
C ALA A 134 14.54 -10.66 0.09
N LEU A 135 13.89 -9.62 0.59
CA LEU A 135 14.23 -8.24 0.26
C LEU A 135 15.65 -7.84 0.69
N THR A 136 16.21 -8.52 1.69
CA THR A 136 17.60 -8.29 2.12
C THR A 136 18.65 -8.76 1.10
N ASP A 137 18.24 -9.48 0.06
CA ASP A 137 19.12 -9.99 -1.01
C ASP A 137 19.13 -9.04 -2.23
N LEU A 138 18.53 -7.85 -2.15
CA LEU A 138 18.57 -6.87 -3.21
C LEU A 138 20.00 -6.51 -3.62
N THR A 139 20.18 -6.27 -4.92
CA THR A 139 21.49 -6.08 -5.56
C THR A 139 21.68 -4.72 -6.21
N THR A 140 20.61 -3.93 -6.40
CA THR A 140 20.73 -2.55 -6.90
C THR A 140 21.67 -1.78 -6.00
N LYS A 141 22.80 -1.31 -6.53
CA LYS A 141 23.85 -0.61 -5.77
C LYS A 141 23.68 0.90 -5.87
N ALA A 142 24.02 1.56 -4.77
CA ALA A 142 24.16 3.01 -4.69
C ALA A 142 25.49 3.32 -4.04
N VAL A 143 26.39 3.95 -4.77
CA VAL A 143 27.77 4.22 -4.33
C VAL A 143 27.97 5.72 -4.18
N LEU A 144 28.36 6.16 -3.01
CA LEU A 144 28.74 7.57 -2.77
C LEU A 144 30.11 7.85 -3.42
N GLN A 145 30.14 8.82 -4.32
CA GLN A 145 31.36 9.31 -4.97
C GLN A 145 31.38 10.84 -4.88
N ASN A 146 32.26 11.36 -4.04
CA ASN A 146 32.30 12.80 -3.69
C ASN A 146 30.97 13.24 -3.07
N ASP A 147 30.21 14.11 -3.74
CA ASP A 147 28.93 14.68 -3.34
C ASP A 147 27.72 14.08 -4.11
N LYS A 148 27.94 12.98 -4.84
CA LYS A 148 26.92 12.30 -5.64
C LYS A 148 26.76 10.83 -5.27
N ILE A 149 25.58 10.32 -5.47
CA ILE A 149 25.27 8.89 -5.43
C ILE A 149 25.11 8.38 -6.86
N ILE A 150 25.80 7.29 -7.17
CA ILE A 150 25.68 6.59 -8.46
C ILE A 150 24.93 5.29 -8.24
N LEU A 151 23.74 5.16 -8.91
CA LEU A 151 22.91 3.98 -8.83
C LEU A 151 23.06 3.12 -10.08
N ASN A 152 23.16 1.82 -9.87
CA ASN A 152 23.16 0.78 -10.89
C ASN A 152 22.33 -0.42 -10.45
N GLY A 153 21.44 -0.90 -11.32
CA GLY A 153 20.62 -2.08 -11.03
C GLY A 153 19.27 -2.06 -11.72
N THR A 154 18.38 -2.94 -11.24
CA THR A 154 17.04 -3.09 -11.81
C THR A 154 16.03 -3.33 -10.70
N LYS A 155 14.92 -2.59 -10.75
CA LYS A 155 13.75 -2.81 -9.89
C LYS A 155 12.60 -3.40 -10.70
N ARG A 156 11.76 -4.19 -10.04
CA ARG A 156 10.64 -4.89 -10.68
C ARG A 156 9.34 -4.66 -9.94
N TRP A 157 8.23 -4.68 -10.68
CA TRP A 157 6.88 -4.51 -10.15
C TRP A 157 6.65 -3.16 -9.46
N CYS A 158 7.37 -2.11 -9.89
CA CYS A 158 7.22 -0.79 -9.25
C CYS A 158 5.87 -0.18 -9.63
N SER A 159 4.96 -0.06 -8.65
CA SER A 159 3.73 0.72 -8.83
C SER A 159 4.09 2.18 -9.06
N GLY A 160 3.50 2.80 -10.08
CA GLY A 160 3.89 4.14 -10.54
C GLY A 160 5.11 4.16 -11.48
N GLY A 161 5.72 2.99 -11.79
CA GLY A 161 6.87 2.89 -12.68
C GLY A 161 6.61 3.53 -14.04
N GLY A 162 7.43 4.51 -14.45
CA GLY A 162 7.28 5.29 -15.67
C GLY A 162 6.22 6.40 -15.64
N HIS A 163 5.44 6.52 -14.56
CA HIS A 163 4.40 7.55 -14.38
C HIS A 163 4.68 8.49 -13.21
N SER A 164 5.11 7.97 -12.05
CA SER A 164 5.46 8.80 -10.90
C SER A 164 6.64 9.71 -11.20
N GLU A 165 6.64 10.91 -10.65
CA GLU A 165 7.69 11.90 -10.86
C GLU A 165 8.93 11.65 -9.99
N GLY A 166 8.80 10.86 -8.92
CA GLY A 166 9.90 10.51 -8.03
C GLY A 166 9.80 9.09 -7.48
N TYR A 167 10.93 8.54 -7.11
CA TYR A 167 11.05 7.17 -6.61
C TYR A 167 11.89 7.11 -5.35
N VAL A 168 11.38 6.48 -4.31
CA VAL A 168 12.15 6.05 -3.13
C VAL A 168 12.75 4.68 -3.45
N VAL A 169 14.03 4.65 -3.78
CA VAL A 169 14.73 3.46 -4.25
C VAL A 169 15.50 2.81 -3.10
N TYR A 170 15.11 1.60 -2.71
CA TYR A 170 15.85 0.80 -1.76
C TYR A 170 17.07 0.19 -2.47
N CYS A 171 18.25 0.39 -1.91
CA CYS A 171 19.48 0.02 -2.59
C CYS A 171 20.57 -0.43 -1.59
N ARG A 172 21.53 -1.15 -2.10
CA ARG A 172 22.72 -1.57 -1.36
C ARG A 172 23.75 -0.45 -1.41
N MET A 173 24.00 0.15 -0.24
CA MET A 173 24.90 1.29 -0.07
C MET A 173 26.24 0.91 0.56
N SER A 174 26.39 -0.34 1.04
CA SER A 174 27.66 -0.89 1.52
C SER A 174 27.77 -2.39 1.22
N ASP A 175 28.97 -2.93 1.36
CA ASP A 175 29.23 -4.37 1.16
C ASP A 175 28.80 -5.24 2.35
N GLU A 176 28.26 -4.63 3.42
CA GLU A 176 27.69 -5.36 4.54
C GLU A 176 26.54 -6.26 4.09
N PRO A 177 26.50 -7.53 4.50
CA PRO A 177 25.49 -8.47 4.07
C PRO A 177 24.11 -8.17 4.66
N GLY A 178 23.06 -8.68 4.01
CA GLY A 178 21.71 -8.63 4.51
C GLY A 178 21.18 -7.19 4.68
N ALA A 179 20.43 -6.95 5.73
CA ALA A 179 19.79 -5.67 6.03
C ALA A 179 20.78 -4.52 6.31
N ASN A 180 21.97 -4.83 6.83
CA ASN A 180 22.95 -3.82 7.23
C ASN A 180 23.51 -3.03 6.04
N GLY A 181 23.58 -3.63 4.86
CA GLY A 181 24.06 -2.96 3.66
C GLY A 181 23.00 -2.10 2.95
N ILE A 182 21.75 -2.07 3.42
CA ILE A 182 20.63 -1.44 2.71
C ILE A 182 20.28 -0.08 3.28
N GLY A 183 20.13 0.88 2.37
CA GLY A 183 19.57 2.20 2.59
C GLY A 183 18.53 2.56 1.52
N ALA A 184 18.21 3.83 1.39
CA ALA A 184 17.30 4.33 0.36
C ALA A 184 17.70 5.72 -0.12
N VAL A 185 17.46 5.95 -1.41
CA VAL A 185 17.76 7.20 -2.12
C VAL A 185 16.52 7.67 -2.88
N TYR A 186 16.30 8.97 -2.93
CA TYR A 186 15.28 9.58 -3.77
C TYR A 186 15.83 9.86 -5.17
N VAL A 187 15.11 9.40 -6.20
CA VAL A 187 15.47 9.58 -7.62
C VAL A 187 14.31 10.22 -8.37
N GLU A 188 14.56 11.31 -9.07
CA GLU A 188 13.57 11.95 -9.94
C GLU A 188 13.44 11.21 -11.27
N LYS A 189 12.25 11.18 -11.84
CA LYS A 189 11.92 10.44 -13.07
C LYS A 189 12.82 10.83 -14.27
N GLU A 190 13.10 12.13 -14.41
CA GLU A 190 13.85 12.66 -15.56
C GLU A 190 15.38 12.60 -15.37
N THR A 191 15.87 11.87 -14.36
CA THR A 191 17.31 11.72 -14.11
C THR A 191 17.95 10.91 -15.26
N GLU A 192 19.07 11.41 -15.78
CA GLU A 192 19.82 10.72 -16.85
C GLU A 192 20.25 9.32 -16.39
N GLY A 193 20.16 8.34 -17.28
CA GLY A 193 20.46 6.93 -16.99
C GLY A 193 19.28 6.15 -16.40
N LEU A 194 18.17 6.82 -16.02
CA LEU A 194 16.96 6.16 -15.58
C LEU A 194 16.08 5.81 -16.79
N SER A 195 15.62 4.56 -16.84
CA SER A 195 14.68 4.12 -17.89
C SER A 195 13.67 3.12 -17.34
N PHE A 196 12.61 2.89 -18.11
CA PHE A 196 11.46 2.10 -17.66
C PHE A 196 11.13 1.01 -18.67
N GLY A 197 10.70 -0.13 -18.14
CA GLY A 197 10.15 -1.22 -18.93
C GLY A 197 8.75 -0.90 -19.47
N GLN A 198 8.21 -1.86 -20.21
CA GLN A 198 6.81 -1.79 -20.61
C GLN A 198 5.90 -1.94 -19.39
N GLN A 199 4.72 -1.31 -19.44
CA GLN A 199 3.70 -1.48 -18.41
C GLN A 199 3.25 -2.94 -18.34
N GLU A 200 3.23 -3.48 -17.13
CA GLU A 200 2.85 -4.86 -16.88
C GLU A 200 1.32 -5.03 -17.03
N LYS A 201 0.93 -6.15 -17.62
CA LYS A 201 -0.48 -6.54 -17.77
C LYS A 201 -0.92 -7.34 -16.55
N LEU A 202 -1.29 -6.65 -15.49
CA LEU A 202 -1.70 -7.26 -14.25
C LEU A 202 -3.15 -7.79 -14.34
N MET A 203 -3.50 -8.73 -13.45
CA MET A 203 -4.86 -9.26 -13.33
C MET A 203 -5.89 -8.19 -12.92
N GLY A 204 -5.49 -7.29 -12.03
CA GLY A 204 -6.28 -6.17 -11.50
C GLY A 204 -5.42 -4.91 -11.43
N TRP A 205 -5.90 -3.90 -10.70
CA TRP A 205 -5.22 -2.62 -10.52
C TRP A 205 -5.08 -1.81 -11.82
N ASN A 206 -6.00 -1.98 -12.74
CA ASN A 206 -6.06 -1.11 -13.92
C ASN A 206 -6.19 0.35 -13.47
N GLY A 207 -5.29 1.19 -13.98
CA GLY A 207 -5.13 2.57 -13.50
C GLY A 207 -4.08 2.75 -12.39
N ILE A 208 -3.43 1.67 -11.93
CA ILE A 208 -2.21 1.73 -11.11
C ILE A 208 -1.07 1.20 -12.01
N PRO A 209 -0.26 2.08 -12.62
CA PRO A 209 0.83 1.66 -13.49
C PRO A 209 1.83 0.78 -12.75
N SER A 210 2.37 -0.22 -13.42
CA SER A 210 3.45 -1.06 -12.87
C SER A 210 4.46 -1.37 -13.95
N ALA A 211 5.73 -1.07 -13.69
CA ALA A 211 6.80 -1.35 -14.63
C ALA A 211 8.14 -1.66 -13.93
N ASP A 212 9.06 -2.25 -14.67
CA ASP A 212 10.45 -2.35 -14.25
C ASP A 212 11.13 -0.98 -14.36
N ILE A 213 12.11 -0.75 -13.50
CA ILE A 213 12.96 0.46 -13.53
C ILE A 213 14.41 0.02 -13.66
N TYR A 214 15.12 0.61 -14.62
CA TYR A 214 16.52 0.33 -14.92
C TYR A 214 17.36 1.56 -14.55
N PHE A 215 18.43 1.31 -13.80
CA PHE A 215 19.41 2.31 -13.38
C PHE A 215 20.74 1.98 -14.06
N ASP A 216 21.20 2.85 -14.95
CA ASP A 216 22.48 2.75 -15.63
C ASP A 216 23.30 4.02 -15.35
N ASN A 217 24.17 3.94 -14.34
CA ASN A 217 24.98 5.04 -13.85
C ASN A 217 24.14 6.30 -13.54
N VAL A 218 22.97 6.10 -12.92
CA VAL A 218 22.07 7.20 -12.52
C VAL A 218 22.75 8.01 -11.42
N GLU A 219 23.03 9.29 -11.69
CA GLU A 219 23.65 10.19 -10.73
C GLU A 219 22.59 11.05 -10.04
N VAL A 220 22.60 11.06 -8.70
CA VAL A 220 21.77 11.96 -7.87
C VAL A 220 22.64 12.63 -6.82
N PRO A 221 22.27 13.82 -6.33
CA PRO A 221 22.96 14.48 -5.23
C PRO A 221 22.97 13.62 -3.95
N ALA A 222 24.03 13.73 -3.15
CA ALA A 222 24.12 13.00 -1.88
C ALA A 222 23.01 13.38 -0.88
N GLU A 223 22.47 14.60 -0.96
CA GLU A 223 21.35 15.08 -0.18
C GLU A 223 20.03 14.32 -0.46
N ASN A 224 19.96 13.58 -1.56
CA ASN A 224 18.83 12.70 -1.88
C ASN A 224 18.85 11.38 -1.10
N ILE A 225 19.85 11.12 -0.26
CA ILE A 225 19.83 9.99 0.68
C ILE A 225 18.68 10.18 1.67
N ILE A 226 17.79 9.21 1.75
CA ILE A 226 16.71 9.17 2.74
C ILE A 226 17.21 8.52 4.03
N VAL A 227 17.84 7.38 3.90
CA VAL A 227 18.55 6.68 4.99
C VAL A 227 19.81 6.01 4.45
N GLU A 228 20.86 6.05 5.23
CA GLU A 228 22.11 5.32 4.96
C GLU A 228 21.98 3.84 5.35
N ALA A 229 22.95 3.03 4.94
CA ALA A 229 23.15 1.67 5.44
C ALA A 229 23.34 1.64 6.99
N ASN A 230 23.54 0.47 7.57
CA ASN A 230 23.77 0.29 9.02
C ASN A 230 22.62 0.82 9.90
N GLY A 231 21.44 0.24 9.70
CA GLY A 231 20.21 0.56 10.45
C GLY A 231 19.15 1.27 9.62
N GLY A 232 19.48 1.74 8.42
CA GLY A 232 18.51 2.35 7.50
C GLY A 232 17.37 1.42 7.11
N PHE A 233 17.68 0.17 6.80
CA PHE A 233 16.65 -0.82 6.47
C PHE A 233 15.60 -0.99 7.58
N LYS A 234 16.03 -0.96 8.85
CA LYS A 234 15.10 -1.04 9.99
C LYS A 234 14.14 0.17 9.99
N LYS A 235 14.65 1.37 9.82
CA LYS A 235 13.84 2.61 9.74
C LYS A 235 12.85 2.55 8.57
N LEU A 236 13.29 2.07 7.41
CA LEU A 236 12.43 1.89 6.24
C LEU A 236 11.31 0.89 6.52
N MET A 237 11.61 -0.23 7.22
CA MET A 237 10.59 -1.22 7.58
C MET A 237 9.62 -0.70 8.65
N GLU A 238 10.03 0.19 9.53
CA GLU A 238 9.15 0.89 10.48
C GLU A 238 8.14 1.79 9.73
N ALA A 239 8.60 2.60 8.75
CA ALA A 239 7.69 3.35 7.88
C ALA A 239 6.77 2.41 7.08
N PHE A 240 7.29 1.30 6.63
CA PHE A 240 6.54 0.29 5.88
C PHE A 240 5.46 -0.41 6.73
N ASP A 241 5.55 -0.38 8.07
CA ASP A 241 4.48 -0.87 8.93
C ASP A 241 3.21 0.00 8.81
N LEU A 242 3.33 1.30 8.57
CA LEU A 242 2.19 2.15 8.25
C LEU A 242 1.64 1.86 6.84
N GLU A 243 2.51 1.63 5.85
CA GLU A 243 2.11 1.22 4.50
C GLU A 243 1.33 -0.11 4.52
N ARG A 244 1.67 -1.05 5.42
CA ARG A 244 0.89 -2.28 5.64
C ARG A 244 -0.53 -2.00 6.13
N CYS A 245 -0.72 -1.00 6.99
CA CYS A 245 -2.06 -0.55 7.40
C CYS A 245 -2.82 0.05 6.22
N GLY A 246 -2.17 0.84 5.36
CA GLY A 246 -2.75 1.33 4.12
C GLY A 246 -3.17 0.21 3.17
N ASN A 247 -2.28 -0.76 2.95
CA ASN A 247 -2.58 -1.96 2.16
C ASN A 247 -3.80 -2.73 2.70
N ALA A 248 -3.88 -2.91 4.02
CA ALA A 248 -5.03 -3.51 4.67
C ALA A 248 -6.31 -2.69 4.46
N THR A 249 -6.21 -1.36 4.49
CA THR A 249 -7.33 -0.44 4.27
C THR A 249 -7.83 -0.48 2.83
N MET A 250 -6.95 -0.64 1.84
CA MET A 250 -7.35 -0.88 0.45
C MET A 250 -8.24 -2.13 0.33
N CYS A 251 -7.85 -3.23 0.97
CA CYS A 251 -8.66 -4.45 1.03
C CYS A 251 -9.95 -4.26 1.81
N LEU A 252 -9.91 -3.56 2.95
CA LEU A 252 -11.11 -3.23 3.74
C LEU A 252 -12.10 -2.43 2.91
N GLY A 253 -11.66 -1.39 2.19
CA GLY A 253 -12.52 -0.60 1.33
C GLY A 253 -13.17 -1.42 0.23
N GLN A 254 -12.40 -2.28 -0.46
CA GLN A 254 -12.95 -3.18 -1.48
C GLN A 254 -14.00 -4.14 -0.88
N ALA A 255 -13.72 -4.71 0.29
CA ALA A 255 -14.66 -5.60 0.98
C ALA A 255 -15.90 -4.86 1.47
N SER A 256 -15.74 -3.66 2.05
CA SER A 256 -16.85 -2.80 2.50
C SER A 256 -17.76 -2.42 1.34
N GLY A 257 -17.18 -1.94 0.23
CA GLY A 257 -17.93 -1.59 -0.96
C GLY A 257 -18.62 -2.81 -1.61
N ALA A 258 -17.99 -3.98 -1.57
CA ALA A 258 -18.61 -5.21 -2.05
C ALA A 258 -19.81 -5.64 -1.18
N LEU A 259 -19.70 -5.49 0.14
CA LEU A 259 -20.78 -5.75 1.08
C LEU A 259 -21.94 -4.78 0.87
N GLU A 260 -21.67 -3.48 0.74
CA GLU A 260 -22.68 -2.44 0.46
C GLU A 260 -23.44 -2.77 -0.84
N ASN A 261 -22.74 -3.04 -1.94
CA ASN A 261 -23.34 -3.40 -3.22
C ASN A 261 -24.19 -4.70 -3.13
N ALA A 262 -23.71 -5.68 -2.35
CA ALA A 262 -24.47 -6.91 -2.17
C ALA A 262 -25.74 -6.70 -1.34
N ILE A 263 -25.69 -5.83 -0.31
CA ILE A 263 -26.88 -5.48 0.49
C ILE A 263 -27.94 -4.81 -0.39
N ASP A 264 -27.57 -3.82 -1.18
CA ASP A 264 -28.49 -3.14 -2.08
C ASP A 264 -29.11 -4.13 -3.07
N TYR A 265 -28.28 -4.94 -3.72
CA TYR A 265 -28.73 -5.91 -4.71
C TYR A 265 -29.73 -6.93 -4.14
N VAL A 266 -29.47 -7.52 -2.97
CA VAL A 266 -30.34 -8.58 -2.41
C VAL A 266 -31.68 -8.04 -1.92
N GLN A 267 -31.77 -6.74 -1.62
CA GLN A 267 -33.01 -6.06 -1.24
C GLN A 267 -33.89 -5.72 -2.44
N GLU A 268 -33.31 -5.61 -3.64
CA GLU A 268 -34.05 -5.30 -4.88
C GLU A 268 -34.35 -6.56 -5.68
N ARG A 269 -33.43 -7.53 -5.68
CA ARG A 269 -33.55 -8.73 -6.51
C ARG A 269 -34.61 -9.68 -5.98
N GLU A 270 -35.56 -10.04 -6.85
CA GLU A 270 -36.60 -11.05 -6.55
C GLU A 270 -36.32 -12.37 -7.24
N GLN A 271 -36.53 -13.47 -6.54
CA GLN A 271 -36.61 -14.83 -7.07
C GLN A 271 -37.59 -15.65 -6.19
N PHE A 272 -38.25 -16.63 -6.80
CA PHE A 272 -39.24 -17.47 -6.11
C PHE A 272 -40.37 -16.65 -5.46
N GLY A 273 -40.73 -15.53 -6.10
CA GLY A 273 -41.83 -14.66 -5.67
C GLY A 273 -41.57 -13.74 -4.50
N LYS A 274 -40.29 -13.55 -4.08
CA LYS A 274 -39.90 -12.65 -3.00
C LYS A 274 -38.47 -12.13 -3.17
N GLN A 275 -38.12 -11.07 -2.43
CA GLN A 275 -36.77 -10.56 -2.38
C GLN A 275 -35.80 -11.61 -1.86
N ILE A 276 -34.59 -11.70 -2.48
CA ILE A 276 -33.67 -12.76 -2.10
C ILE A 276 -33.09 -12.57 -0.69
N VAL A 277 -33.11 -11.37 -0.13
CA VAL A 277 -32.76 -11.10 1.28
C VAL A 277 -33.66 -11.86 2.28
N GLU A 278 -34.89 -12.25 1.88
CA GLU A 278 -35.80 -13.02 2.72
C GLU A 278 -35.39 -14.49 2.92
N PHE A 279 -34.40 -14.97 2.14
CA PHE A 279 -33.86 -16.32 2.34
C PHE A 279 -32.79 -16.32 3.44
N GLN A 280 -32.95 -17.22 4.41
CA GLN A 280 -32.05 -17.33 5.56
C GLN A 280 -30.57 -17.54 5.15
N ALA A 281 -30.32 -18.31 4.09
CA ALA A 281 -28.97 -18.52 3.57
C ALA A 281 -28.30 -17.23 3.07
N VAL A 282 -29.08 -16.28 2.54
CA VAL A 282 -28.59 -14.95 2.14
C VAL A 282 -28.28 -14.10 3.38
N GLN A 283 -29.18 -14.10 4.36
CA GLN A 283 -28.99 -13.38 5.63
C GLN A 283 -27.72 -13.83 6.36
N MET A 284 -27.48 -15.13 6.43
CA MET A 284 -26.27 -15.70 7.05
C MET A 284 -24.99 -15.24 6.34
N LYS A 285 -24.98 -15.25 5.01
CA LYS A 285 -23.83 -14.73 4.23
C LYS A 285 -23.56 -13.25 4.48
N LEU A 286 -24.61 -12.43 4.49
CA LEU A 286 -24.45 -10.99 4.80
C LEU A 286 -23.88 -10.78 6.21
N ALA A 287 -24.36 -11.53 7.20
CA ALA A 287 -23.85 -11.45 8.57
C ALA A 287 -22.37 -11.84 8.66
N GLU A 288 -21.95 -12.94 8.00
CA GLU A 288 -20.55 -13.37 7.94
C GLU A 288 -19.66 -12.33 7.28
N MET A 289 -20.11 -11.74 6.16
CA MET A 289 -19.40 -10.66 5.47
C MET A 289 -19.23 -9.43 6.39
N ALA A 290 -20.31 -9.00 7.05
CA ALA A 290 -20.29 -7.87 7.96
C ALA A 290 -19.34 -8.08 9.15
N MET A 291 -19.35 -9.27 9.76
CA MET A 291 -18.43 -9.62 10.85
C MET A 291 -16.96 -9.51 10.41
N LYS A 292 -16.62 -9.98 9.21
CA LYS A 292 -15.26 -9.95 8.65
C LYS A 292 -14.81 -8.51 8.36
N VAL A 293 -15.68 -7.71 7.75
CA VAL A 293 -15.41 -6.29 7.47
C VAL A 293 -15.17 -5.52 8.76
N GLU A 294 -16.03 -5.71 9.77
CA GLU A 294 -15.90 -5.01 11.05
C GLU A 294 -14.64 -5.43 11.83
N ALA A 295 -14.32 -6.71 11.86
CA ALA A 295 -13.10 -7.20 12.49
C ALA A 295 -11.84 -6.64 11.79
N SER A 296 -11.83 -6.59 10.45
CA SER A 296 -10.74 -5.98 9.67
C SER A 296 -10.56 -4.51 10.03
N ARG A 297 -11.66 -3.75 10.07
CA ARG A 297 -11.66 -2.32 10.41
C ARG A 297 -11.07 -2.08 11.79
N LEU A 298 -11.52 -2.82 12.81
CA LEU A 298 -11.03 -2.66 14.17
C LEU A 298 -9.55 -3.00 14.33
N LEU A 299 -9.04 -4.01 13.62
CA LEU A 299 -7.62 -4.36 13.65
C LEU A 299 -6.75 -3.25 13.03
N ILE A 300 -7.17 -2.68 11.91
CA ILE A 300 -6.48 -1.58 11.23
C ILE A 300 -6.52 -0.32 12.11
N HIS A 301 -7.71 0.05 12.61
CA HIS A 301 -7.87 1.25 13.44
C HIS A 301 -7.04 1.16 14.72
N ARG A 302 -6.96 -0.02 15.36
CA ARG A 302 -6.11 -0.24 16.52
C ARG A 302 -4.64 0.01 16.19
N ALA A 303 -4.13 -0.55 15.08
CA ALA A 303 -2.75 -0.37 14.67
C ALA A 303 -2.42 1.10 14.41
N ALA A 304 -3.29 1.80 13.67
CA ALA A 304 -3.11 3.22 13.36
C ALA A 304 -3.22 4.12 14.60
N HIS A 305 -4.18 3.86 15.49
CA HIS A 305 -4.36 4.62 16.71
C HIS A 305 -3.18 4.47 17.68
N ASN A 306 -2.68 3.25 17.84
CA ASN A 306 -1.56 2.98 18.74
C ASN A 306 -0.22 3.54 18.21
N ALA A 307 -0.11 3.75 16.90
CA ALA A 307 1.05 4.40 16.29
C ALA A 307 1.19 5.88 16.66
N GLN A 308 0.10 6.54 17.04
CA GLN A 308 0.05 7.99 17.26
C GLN A 308 0.63 8.76 16.06
N GLU A 309 1.66 9.56 16.26
CA GLU A 309 2.37 10.30 15.19
C GLU A 309 3.52 9.49 14.54
N GLY A 310 3.81 8.30 15.07
CA GLY A 310 4.87 7.41 14.58
C GLY A 310 4.34 6.31 13.67
N PHE A 311 4.95 5.13 13.83
CA PHE A 311 4.61 3.95 13.04
C PHE A 311 3.98 2.85 13.90
N PRO A 312 3.04 2.07 13.34
CA PRO A 312 2.47 0.91 14.03
C PRO A 312 3.54 -0.13 14.39
N SER A 313 3.25 -0.94 15.39
CA SER A 313 4.10 -2.11 15.65
C SER A 313 4.01 -3.12 14.51
N ILE A 314 5.11 -3.84 14.26
CA ILE A 314 5.15 -4.91 13.25
C ILE A 314 4.08 -5.99 13.52
N PHE A 315 3.75 -6.24 14.79
CA PHE A 315 2.71 -7.20 15.15
C PHE A 315 1.33 -6.71 14.72
N GLU A 316 0.95 -5.48 15.09
CA GLU A 316 -0.39 -4.95 14.80
C GLU A 316 -0.59 -4.71 13.31
N SER A 317 0.41 -4.15 12.62
CA SER A 317 0.37 -3.93 11.17
C SER A 317 0.27 -5.25 10.39
N SER A 318 1.06 -6.26 10.78
CA SER A 318 1.02 -7.58 10.14
C SER A 318 -0.28 -8.32 10.40
N VAL A 319 -0.84 -8.26 11.63
CA VAL A 319 -2.15 -8.85 11.94
C VAL A 319 -3.25 -8.17 11.13
N GLY A 320 -3.27 -6.83 11.10
CA GLY A 320 -4.25 -6.06 10.33
C GLY A 320 -4.19 -6.40 8.85
N LYS A 321 -2.97 -6.38 8.26
CA LYS A 321 -2.77 -6.71 6.84
C LYS A 321 -3.17 -8.15 6.52
N CYS A 322 -2.65 -9.12 7.26
CA CYS A 322 -2.92 -10.53 7.00
C CYS A 322 -4.42 -10.84 7.04
N PHE A 323 -5.08 -10.44 8.12
CA PHE A 323 -6.51 -10.68 8.32
C PHE A 323 -7.34 -10.00 7.23
N SER A 324 -7.10 -8.71 6.97
CA SER A 324 -7.89 -7.94 6.00
C SER A 324 -7.70 -8.45 4.56
N ASN A 325 -6.48 -8.84 4.16
CA ASN A 325 -6.24 -9.37 2.82
C ASN A 325 -6.89 -10.75 2.61
N GLU A 326 -6.87 -11.64 3.59
CA GLU A 326 -7.53 -12.95 3.49
C GLU A 326 -9.05 -12.78 3.47
N THR A 327 -9.61 -12.01 4.42
CA THR A 327 -11.06 -11.82 4.53
C THR A 327 -11.66 -11.03 3.37
N ALA A 328 -10.94 -10.08 2.79
CA ALA A 328 -11.43 -9.33 1.62
C ALA A 328 -11.69 -10.25 0.42
N ARG A 329 -10.82 -11.23 0.18
CA ARG A 329 -11.03 -12.24 -0.88
C ARG A 329 -12.32 -13.02 -0.66
N GLU A 330 -12.60 -13.42 0.59
CA GLU A 330 -13.80 -14.17 0.96
C GLU A 330 -15.07 -13.31 0.87
N VAL A 331 -15.00 -12.05 1.35
CA VAL A 331 -16.14 -11.12 1.32
C VAL A 331 -16.51 -10.77 -0.11
N VAL A 332 -15.54 -10.40 -0.95
CA VAL A 332 -15.81 -10.05 -2.35
C VAL A 332 -16.30 -11.25 -3.15
N ALA A 333 -15.74 -12.45 -2.91
CA ALA A 333 -16.24 -13.68 -3.53
C ALA A 333 -17.70 -13.99 -3.12
N SER A 334 -18.05 -13.78 -1.84
CA SER A 334 -19.41 -13.96 -1.33
C SER A 334 -20.38 -12.95 -1.92
N ALA A 335 -19.98 -11.68 -2.05
CA ALA A 335 -20.76 -10.63 -2.69
C ALA A 335 -21.02 -10.96 -4.17
N MET A 336 -19.99 -11.35 -4.90
CA MET A 336 -20.09 -11.79 -6.29
C MET A 336 -21.07 -12.95 -6.43
N GLN A 337 -20.99 -13.96 -5.54
CA GLN A 337 -21.90 -15.09 -5.53
C GLN A 337 -23.36 -14.68 -5.26
N LEU A 338 -23.60 -13.74 -4.34
CA LEU A 338 -24.95 -13.21 -4.06
C LEU A 338 -25.54 -12.46 -5.25
N MET A 339 -24.72 -11.74 -6.00
CA MET A 339 -25.13 -11.02 -7.21
C MET A 339 -25.29 -11.94 -8.43
N GLY A 340 -24.76 -13.17 -8.38
CA GLY A 340 -24.87 -14.13 -9.47
C GLY A 340 -24.26 -13.61 -10.79
N GLY A 341 -24.99 -13.74 -11.90
CA GLY A 341 -24.52 -13.26 -13.22
C GLY A 341 -24.18 -11.77 -13.27
N TYR A 342 -24.87 -10.94 -12.50
CA TYR A 342 -24.58 -9.50 -12.38
C TYR A 342 -23.24 -9.26 -11.68
N GLY A 343 -22.89 -10.05 -10.65
CA GLY A 343 -21.58 -9.95 -9.99
C GLY A 343 -20.41 -10.39 -10.89
N PHE A 344 -20.66 -11.22 -11.89
CA PHE A 344 -19.67 -11.70 -12.85
C PHE A 344 -19.54 -10.79 -14.09
N ASN A 345 -20.48 -9.87 -14.30
CA ASN A 345 -20.47 -8.92 -15.41
C ASN A 345 -19.62 -7.70 -15.05
N LYS A 346 -18.77 -7.25 -15.98
CA LYS A 346 -17.86 -6.11 -15.82
C LYS A 346 -18.56 -4.78 -15.55
N GLU A 347 -19.78 -4.59 -16.06
CA GLU A 347 -20.55 -3.35 -15.88
C GLU A 347 -20.89 -3.03 -14.42
N TYR A 348 -20.94 -4.06 -13.55
CA TYR A 348 -21.29 -3.90 -12.14
C TYR A 348 -20.05 -3.76 -11.22
N GLY A 349 -18.85 -3.89 -11.76
CA GLY A 349 -17.58 -3.63 -11.05
C GLY A 349 -17.23 -4.60 -9.92
N MET A 350 -18.07 -5.61 -9.63
CA MET A 350 -17.79 -6.59 -8.57
C MET A 350 -16.61 -7.50 -8.96
N GLU A 351 -16.52 -7.90 -10.23
CA GLU A 351 -15.42 -8.72 -10.73
C GLU A 351 -14.07 -7.97 -10.66
N ARG A 352 -14.07 -6.63 -10.82
CA ARG A 352 -12.89 -5.78 -10.64
C ARG A 352 -12.42 -5.84 -9.18
N LYS A 353 -13.33 -5.68 -8.21
CA LYS A 353 -13.01 -5.81 -6.79
C LYS A 353 -12.39 -7.16 -6.48
N TYR A 354 -12.92 -8.24 -7.07
CA TYR A 354 -12.36 -9.59 -6.90
C TYR A 354 -10.93 -9.70 -7.42
N ARG A 355 -10.61 -9.11 -8.57
CA ARG A 355 -9.25 -9.09 -9.12
C ARG A 355 -8.29 -8.26 -8.26
N ASP A 356 -8.73 -7.09 -7.82
CA ASP A 356 -7.91 -6.13 -7.08
C ASP A 356 -7.46 -6.64 -5.71
N VAL A 357 -8.35 -7.29 -4.94
CA VAL A 357 -8.01 -7.78 -3.60
C VAL A 357 -6.93 -8.85 -3.58
N TRP A 358 -6.69 -9.55 -4.70
CA TRP A 358 -5.60 -10.52 -4.81
C TRP A 358 -4.24 -9.87 -4.81
N GLY A 359 -4.09 -8.74 -5.50
CA GLY A 359 -2.84 -8.00 -5.60
C GLY A 359 -2.34 -7.51 -4.24
N TRP A 360 -3.21 -6.98 -3.41
CA TRP A 360 -2.86 -6.47 -2.08
C TRP A 360 -2.33 -7.55 -1.12
N GLY A 361 -2.76 -8.80 -1.28
CA GLY A 361 -2.24 -9.93 -0.50
C GLY A 361 -0.86 -10.42 -0.96
N ILE A 362 -0.36 -9.93 -2.10
CA ILE A 362 0.95 -10.25 -2.68
C ILE A 362 1.91 -9.09 -2.43
N ALA A 363 1.48 -7.85 -2.75
CA ALA A 363 2.30 -6.65 -2.60
C ALA A 363 2.52 -6.26 -1.14
N GLY A 364 3.59 -5.52 -0.89
CA GLY A 364 3.90 -5.01 0.45
C GLY A 364 4.25 -6.11 1.47
N GLY A 365 4.91 -7.18 1.04
CA GLY A 365 5.16 -8.41 1.81
C GLY A 365 3.93 -9.31 1.83
N THR A 366 4.06 -10.50 1.26
CA THR A 366 2.97 -11.47 1.09
C THR A 366 2.29 -11.81 2.42
N ILE A 367 1.08 -12.36 2.35
CA ILE A 367 0.36 -12.87 3.53
C ILE A 367 1.23 -13.82 4.34
N ASP A 368 2.02 -14.67 3.67
CA ASP A 368 2.92 -15.62 4.35
C ASP A 368 4.04 -14.89 5.12
N ILE A 369 4.63 -13.84 4.54
CA ILE A 369 5.62 -12.99 5.24
C ILE A 369 4.96 -12.30 6.45
N GLN A 370 3.70 -11.85 6.37
CA GLN A 370 3.01 -11.30 7.53
C GLN A 370 2.81 -12.36 8.63
N LYS A 371 2.47 -13.60 8.27
CA LYS A 371 2.37 -14.71 9.24
C LYS A 371 3.70 -15.01 9.93
N ILE A 372 4.81 -14.94 9.19
CA ILE A 372 6.17 -15.07 9.77
C ILE A 372 6.47 -13.91 10.74
N ASN A 373 6.11 -12.67 10.39
CA ASN A 373 6.26 -11.52 11.27
C ASN A 373 5.44 -11.67 12.56
N ILE A 374 4.18 -12.10 12.45
CA ILE A 374 3.31 -12.37 13.60
C ILE A 374 3.92 -13.44 14.51
N ALA A 375 4.33 -14.57 13.93
CA ALA A 375 4.96 -15.66 14.67
C ALA A 375 6.24 -15.21 15.37
N SER A 376 7.09 -14.46 14.68
CA SER A 376 8.33 -13.90 15.26
C SER A 376 8.05 -12.96 16.42
N ALA A 377 7.00 -12.12 16.30
CA ALA A 377 6.64 -11.17 17.34
C ALA A 377 6.11 -11.85 18.60
N ILE A 378 5.24 -12.87 18.48
CA ILE A 378 4.68 -13.59 19.65
C ILE A 378 5.70 -14.50 20.35
N VAL A 379 6.68 -15.01 19.60
CA VAL A 379 7.75 -15.86 20.16
C VAL A 379 8.92 -15.02 20.68
N GLY A 380 9.01 -13.74 20.29
CA GLY A 380 10.13 -12.85 20.65
C GLY A 380 11.45 -13.20 19.96
N LYS A 381 11.40 -13.96 18.85
CA LYS A 381 12.58 -14.42 18.12
C LYS A 381 12.35 -14.31 16.62
N ARG A 382 13.30 -13.72 15.88
CA ARG A 382 13.33 -13.81 14.42
C ARG A 382 13.90 -15.16 13.99
N PHE A 383 13.22 -15.79 13.03
CA PHE A 383 13.67 -17.03 12.41
C PHE A 383 14.37 -16.67 11.10
N ASN A 384 15.58 -17.20 10.91
CA ASN A 384 16.28 -17.10 9.64
C ASN A 384 15.54 -17.92 8.58
N GLN A 385 15.23 -17.30 7.46
CA GLN A 385 14.59 -17.94 6.31
C GLN A 385 15.59 -18.27 5.20
N SER A 386 16.88 -17.92 5.37
CA SER A 386 17.93 -18.18 4.39
C SER A 386 18.52 -19.58 4.57
N CYS A 387 18.52 -20.38 3.52
CA CYS A 387 19.17 -21.71 3.50
C CYS A 387 20.70 -21.64 3.53
N LEU A 388 21.32 -20.48 3.23
CA LEU A 388 22.78 -20.35 3.13
C LEU A 388 23.51 -20.36 4.49
N LEU A 389 22.82 -20.08 5.59
CA LEU A 389 23.42 -20.17 6.94
C LEU A 389 23.39 -21.58 7.53
N TYR A 390 22.70 -22.52 6.91
CA TYR A 390 22.71 -23.92 7.38
C TYR A 390 23.99 -24.65 7.02
N THR A 391 24.79 -24.15 6.10
CA THR A 391 26.04 -24.77 5.66
C THR A 391 27.29 -24.26 6.40
N SER A 392 27.25 -23.07 7.01
CA SER A 392 28.38 -22.56 7.81
C SER A 392 28.30 -22.95 9.28
N ASP A 393 27.10 -22.95 9.89
CA ASP A 393 26.94 -23.32 11.30
C ASP A 393 26.95 -24.84 11.51
N ALA A 394 26.57 -25.65 10.51
CA ALA A 394 26.66 -27.11 10.60
C ALA A 394 28.09 -27.64 10.43
N ALA A 395 29.03 -26.83 9.98
CA ALA A 395 30.44 -27.18 9.90
C ALA A 395 31.23 -26.86 11.18
N ASP A 396 30.71 -25.94 12.03
CA ASP A 396 31.36 -25.54 13.28
C ASP A 396 30.81 -26.28 14.53
N GLU A 397 29.61 -26.87 14.44
CA GLU A 397 29.20 -27.85 15.44
C GLU A 397 29.82 -29.21 15.11
N GLY A 398 31.12 -29.33 15.42
CA GLY A 398 31.80 -30.61 15.42
C GLY A 398 31.00 -31.63 16.23
N LEU A 399 30.47 -32.63 15.56
CA LEU A 399 30.00 -33.87 16.18
C LEU A 399 31.16 -34.45 16.96
N GLY A 400 31.35 -33.97 18.21
CA GLY A 400 32.07 -34.66 19.23
C GLY A 400 31.22 -35.85 19.65
N VAL A 401 31.68 -37.04 19.26
CA VAL A 401 31.24 -38.31 19.79
C VAL A 401 31.70 -38.41 21.26
#